data_81a709706c6c0d298fcd6d99dec7c862
#
_entry.id   81a709706c6c0d298fcd6d99dec7c862
#
_cell.length_a   1.000
_cell.length_b   1.000
_cell.length_c   1.000
_cell.angle_alpha   90.00
_cell.angle_beta   90.00
_cell.angle_gamma   90.00
#
_symmetry.space_group_name_H-M   'P 1'
#
loop_
_entity.id
_entity.type
_entity.pdbx_description
1 polymer ?
#
loop_
_entity_poly.entity_id
_entity_poly.type
_entity_poly.pdbx_seq_one_letter_code
_entity_poly.pdbx_strand_id
1 'polypeptide(L)'
;MPGILHNPVDRRSFLKTAALAGTAMAASGCRSTSELATGGRRELHLALLSDTHTPGDRLNGHRGFNPWTNLQSIVPQVVEARPAGVVINGDAARLEGLPADYQELRSLLQPVAEVAPVYIGLGNHDDRARFFEVFPSPAGVSQELPGKQVLVVEHEVVRVVVLDSLLYVNKVAGLLGRDQCRWLAEYLPQHADRPVVLFVHHTLGDGDGDLLDAGRLFETLRPHRQVKAIFYGHSHVWSLDARERVHLINLPAVGYNFRDQDPVGWVDARFHRQGVELTLRALAGNRTDDGKTTAVKWA
;
A
#
# COMPACT_ATOMS: atom_id res chain seq x y z
N MET A 1 18.44 -15.49 -8.41
CA MET A 1 18.12 -14.12 -8.87
C MET A 1 17.66 -13.34 -7.67
N PRO A 2 18.11 -12.09 -7.43
CA PRO A 2 17.66 -11.31 -6.29
C PRO A 2 16.17 -11.01 -6.44
N GLY A 3 15.46 -11.03 -5.31
CA GLY A 3 14.01 -10.86 -5.27
C GLY A 3 13.57 -9.54 -5.88
N ILE A 4 12.35 -9.52 -6.38
CA ILE A 4 11.66 -8.41 -7.04
C ILE A 4 11.67 -7.09 -6.24
N LEU A 5 12.14 -7.09 -5.01
CA LEU A 5 11.83 -6.02 -4.07
C LEU A 5 13.01 -5.20 -3.56
N HIS A 6 14.27 -5.52 -3.89
CA HIS A 6 15.41 -4.65 -3.59
C HIS A 6 16.72 -5.07 -4.28
N ASN A 7 17.42 -4.13 -4.93
CA ASN A 7 18.87 -4.17 -5.06
C ASN A 7 19.46 -3.51 -3.80
N PRO A 8 20.19 -4.21 -2.92
CA PRO A 8 20.87 -3.57 -1.82
C PRO A 8 22.02 -2.74 -2.37
N VAL A 9 21.93 -1.42 -2.27
CA VAL A 9 23.08 -0.54 -2.46
C VAL A 9 24.00 -0.76 -1.25
N ASP A 10 25.14 -1.40 -1.47
CA ASP A 10 26.16 -1.64 -0.45
C ASP A 10 26.61 -0.31 0.17
N ARG A 11 26.63 -0.25 1.51
CA ARG A 11 27.08 0.92 2.30
C ARG A 11 28.47 1.41 1.91
N ARG A 12 29.33 0.55 1.35
CA ARG A 12 30.67 0.92 0.87
C ARG A 12 30.65 1.72 -0.45
N SER A 13 29.66 1.52 -1.30
CA SER A 13 29.50 2.27 -2.55
C SER A 13 29.00 3.69 -2.29
N PHE A 14 28.19 3.89 -1.24
CA PHE A 14 27.72 5.22 -0.82
C PHE A 14 28.85 6.11 -0.28
N LEU A 15 29.83 5.54 0.44
CA LEU A 15 30.95 6.28 1.01
C LEU A 15 32.06 6.63 0.00
N LYS A 16 32.14 5.95 -1.13
CA LYS A 16 33.15 6.26 -2.17
C LYS A 16 32.79 7.44 -3.06
N THR A 17 31.50 7.81 -3.13
CA THR A 17 31.04 8.97 -3.93
C THR A 17 31.12 10.30 -3.16
N ALA A 18 31.33 10.27 -1.85
CA ALA A 18 31.39 11.47 -1.01
C ALA A 18 32.84 12.04 -0.83
N ALA A 19 33.88 11.37 -1.32
CA ALA A 19 35.28 11.70 -1.05
C ALA A 19 36.01 12.42 -2.19
N LEU A 20 35.35 12.85 -3.27
CA LEU A 20 36.04 13.45 -4.46
C LEU A 20 35.50 14.84 -4.84
N ALA A 21 35.09 15.67 -3.88
CA ALA A 21 34.78 17.08 -4.16
C ALA A 21 35.27 17.99 -3.03
N GLY A 22 36.55 18.15 -2.95
CA GLY A 22 37.16 19.12 -2.04
C GLY A 22 38.53 19.52 -2.54
N THR A 23 38.63 20.53 -3.41
CA THR A 23 39.64 21.59 -3.47
C THR A 23 39.51 22.38 -4.77
N ALA A 24 39.08 23.66 -4.70
CA ALA A 24 39.66 24.82 -5.44
C ALA A 24 38.89 26.11 -5.11
N MET A 25 39.56 26.96 -4.33
CA MET A 25 39.81 28.40 -4.44
C MET A 25 38.68 29.42 -4.55
N ALA A 26 38.79 30.35 -3.64
CA ALA A 26 38.09 31.62 -3.52
C ALA A 26 38.40 32.58 -4.70
N ALA A 27 37.37 33.29 -5.16
CA ALA A 27 37.45 34.66 -5.66
C ALA A 27 36.10 35.37 -5.56
N SER A 28 36.15 36.59 -5.07
CA SER A 28 35.10 37.56 -4.76
C SER A 28 34.02 37.78 -5.81
N GLY A 29 32.78 37.99 -5.36
CA GLY A 29 31.71 38.56 -6.15
C GLY A 29 30.37 38.52 -5.40
N CYS A 30 30.03 39.63 -4.74
CA CYS A 30 28.66 39.89 -4.26
C CYS A 30 27.65 39.69 -5.36
N ARG A 31 26.66 38.78 -5.14
CA ARG A 31 25.27 38.94 -5.62
C ARG A 31 24.38 37.85 -5.07
N SER A 32 23.30 38.35 -4.42
CA SER A 32 22.00 37.72 -4.21
C SER A 32 22.01 36.25 -3.84
N THR A 33 21.74 36.00 -2.58
CA THR A 33 21.24 34.75 -2.02
C THR A 33 19.99 34.28 -2.76
N SER A 34 20.17 33.51 -3.82
CA SER A 34 19.13 32.55 -4.22
C SER A 34 19.23 31.41 -3.20
N GLU A 35 18.28 31.33 -2.29
CA GLU A 35 18.02 30.14 -1.53
C GLU A 35 17.86 29.00 -2.54
N LEU A 36 18.90 28.19 -2.69
CA LEU A 36 18.78 26.85 -3.22
C LEU A 36 17.92 26.10 -2.20
N ALA A 37 16.61 26.11 -2.46
CA ALA A 37 15.67 25.27 -1.77
C ALA A 37 16.19 23.82 -1.85
N THR A 38 16.72 23.31 -0.76
CA THR A 38 16.79 21.88 -0.48
C THR A 38 15.34 21.42 -0.40
N GLY A 39 14.73 21.15 -1.56
CA GLY A 39 13.37 20.63 -1.67
C GLY A 39 13.36 19.20 -1.17
N GLY A 40 13.24 19.00 0.15
CA GLY A 40 12.75 17.75 0.70
C GLY A 40 11.45 17.43 -0.02
N ARG A 41 11.24 16.19 -0.44
CA ARG A 41 10.02 15.76 -1.12
C ARG A 41 8.84 16.08 -0.20
N ARG A 42 8.10 17.16 -0.51
CA ARG A 42 6.96 17.62 0.30
C ARG A 42 5.76 16.67 0.21
N GLU A 43 5.87 15.61 -0.58
CA GLU A 43 4.83 14.61 -0.80
C GLU A 43 5.40 13.19 -0.88
N LEU A 44 4.59 12.19 -0.53
CA LEU A 44 4.79 10.78 -0.85
C LEU A 44 3.77 10.37 -1.91
N HIS A 45 4.22 10.03 -3.09
CA HIS A 45 3.40 9.53 -4.18
C HIS A 45 3.36 8.01 -4.15
N LEU A 46 2.18 7.41 -3.94
CA LEU A 46 1.97 5.96 -3.96
C LEU A 46 0.91 5.58 -5.00
N ALA A 47 1.10 4.46 -5.67
CA ALA A 47 0.02 3.77 -6.37
C ALA A 47 -0.62 2.76 -5.39
N LEU A 48 -1.94 2.87 -5.20
CA LEU A 48 -2.69 2.01 -4.29
C LEU A 48 -3.54 1.04 -5.10
N LEU A 49 -3.24 -0.23 -4.97
CA LEU A 49 -3.96 -1.35 -5.55
C LEU A 49 -4.57 -2.19 -4.43
N SER A 50 -5.69 -2.84 -4.68
CA SER A 50 -6.32 -3.79 -3.75
C SER A 50 -6.96 -4.92 -4.54
N ASP A 51 -7.10 -6.08 -3.93
CA ASP A 51 -7.92 -7.16 -4.46
C ASP A 51 -7.55 -7.48 -5.92
N THR A 52 -6.26 -7.76 -6.16
CA THR A 52 -5.78 -8.06 -7.51
C THR A 52 -6.26 -9.42 -7.98
N HIS A 53 -6.52 -10.35 -7.07
CA HIS A 53 -7.01 -11.71 -7.34
C HIS A 53 -6.28 -12.38 -8.50
N THR A 54 -4.97 -12.19 -8.57
CA THR A 54 -4.16 -12.67 -9.68
C THR A 54 -4.17 -14.19 -9.73
N PRO A 55 -4.66 -14.82 -10.82
CA PRO A 55 -4.70 -16.28 -10.94
C PRO A 55 -3.41 -16.83 -11.53
N GLY A 56 -3.05 -18.06 -11.15
CA GLY A 56 -2.00 -18.82 -11.80
C GLY A 56 -2.37 -19.25 -13.22
N ASP A 57 -3.66 -19.49 -13.48
CA ASP A 57 -4.20 -19.68 -14.83
C ASP A 57 -4.68 -18.35 -15.41
N ARG A 58 -3.97 -17.84 -16.40
CA ARG A 58 -4.25 -16.55 -17.05
C ARG A 58 -5.63 -16.44 -17.70
N LEU A 59 -6.29 -17.56 -17.96
CA LEU A 59 -7.64 -17.62 -18.53
C LEU A 59 -8.73 -17.62 -17.46
N ASN A 60 -8.37 -17.70 -16.17
CA ASN A 60 -9.32 -17.73 -15.06
C ASN A 60 -9.99 -16.37 -14.88
N GLY A 61 -11.19 -16.25 -15.42
CA GLY A 61 -12.04 -15.07 -15.27
C GLY A 61 -13.06 -15.21 -14.14
N HIS A 62 -13.65 -14.09 -13.73
CA HIS A 62 -14.72 -14.03 -12.74
C HIS A 62 -15.64 -12.84 -13.01
N ARG A 63 -16.96 -13.06 -12.96
CA ARG A 63 -17.99 -11.99 -13.12
C ARG A 63 -17.83 -11.15 -14.39
N GLY A 64 -17.32 -11.74 -15.48
CA GLY A 64 -17.06 -11.02 -16.73
C GLY A 64 -15.72 -10.29 -16.80
N PHE A 65 -14.92 -10.33 -15.74
CA PHE A 65 -13.56 -9.78 -15.70
C PHE A 65 -12.50 -10.87 -15.78
N ASN A 66 -11.32 -10.50 -16.24
CA ASN A 66 -10.12 -11.32 -16.12
C ASN A 66 -9.08 -10.57 -15.26
N PRO A 67 -8.88 -10.99 -14.00
CA PRO A 67 -8.00 -10.29 -13.07
C PRO A 67 -6.54 -10.19 -13.55
N TRP A 68 -6.04 -11.23 -14.23
CA TRP A 68 -4.70 -11.24 -14.81
C TRP A 68 -4.55 -10.15 -15.89
N THR A 69 -5.51 -10.05 -16.80
CA THR A 69 -5.52 -9.05 -17.87
C THR A 69 -5.71 -7.65 -17.32
N ASN A 70 -6.54 -7.49 -16.27
CA ASN A 70 -6.73 -6.21 -15.62
C ASN A 70 -5.41 -5.69 -15.01
N LEU A 71 -4.71 -6.52 -14.22
CA LEU A 71 -3.42 -6.14 -13.64
C LEU A 71 -2.37 -5.88 -14.73
N GLN A 72 -2.32 -6.71 -15.79
CA GLN A 72 -1.45 -6.48 -16.93
C GLN A 72 -1.68 -5.12 -17.58
N SER A 73 -2.93 -4.65 -17.65
CA SER A 73 -3.30 -3.35 -18.22
C SER A 73 -3.02 -2.17 -17.29
N ILE A 74 -3.01 -2.40 -15.96
CA ILE A 74 -2.72 -1.39 -14.95
C ILE A 74 -1.21 -1.17 -14.79
N VAL A 75 -0.40 -2.21 -14.87
CA VAL A 75 1.07 -2.14 -14.69
C VAL A 75 1.72 -1.01 -15.50
N PRO A 76 1.51 -0.85 -16.82
CA PRO A 76 2.11 0.26 -17.57
C PRO A 76 1.63 1.64 -17.10
N GLN A 77 0.38 1.77 -16.63
CA GLN A 77 -0.13 3.03 -16.07
C GLN A 77 0.59 3.41 -14.78
N VAL A 78 0.84 2.42 -13.90
CA VAL A 78 1.58 2.61 -12.65
C VAL A 78 3.03 2.98 -12.95
N VAL A 79 3.69 2.32 -13.91
CA VAL A 79 5.06 2.64 -14.33
C VAL A 79 5.15 4.06 -14.88
N GLU A 80 4.18 4.49 -15.69
CA GLU A 80 4.10 5.84 -16.26
C GLU A 80 3.90 6.91 -15.17
N ALA A 81 3.08 6.63 -14.16
CA ALA A 81 2.82 7.52 -13.03
C ALA A 81 4.07 7.77 -12.16
N ARG A 82 5.09 6.89 -12.21
CA ARG A 82 6.35 6.98 -11.45
C ARG A 82 6.15 7.21 -9.96
N PRO A 83 5.39 6.35 -9.26
CA PRO A 83 5.22 6.49 -7.83
C PRO A 83 6.52 6.21 -7.08
N ALA A 84 6.65 6.73 -5.86
CA ALA A 84 7.74 6.39 -4.95
C ALA A 84 7.60 4.98 -4.36
N GLY A 85 6.42 4.38 -4.49
CA GLY A 85 6.11 3.01 -4.07
C GLY A 85 4.71 2.59 -4.50
N VAL A 86 4.46 1.29 -4.43
CA VAL A 86 3.15 0.69 -4.71
C VAL A 86 2.69 -0.09 -3.49
N VAL A 87 1.43 0.06 -3.09
CA VAL A 87 0.81 -0.76 -2.05
C VAL A 87 -0.22 -1.66 -2.72
N ILE A 88 -0.15 -2.97 -2.47
CA ILE A 88 -1.23 -3.92 -2.76
C ILE A 88 -1.87 -4.31 -1.43
N ASN A 89 -3.12 -3.92 -1.24
CA ASN A 89 -3.80 -4.03 0.05
C ASN A 89 -4.58 -5.35 0.20
N GLY A 90 -3.89 -6.49 0.02
CA GLY A 90 -4.43 -7.82 0.20
C GLY A 90 -5.17 -8.39 -1.01
N ASP A 91 -5.59 -9.65 -0.87
CA ASP A 91 -6.16 -10.49 -1.92
C ASP A 91 -5.32 -10.44 -3.21
N ALA A 92 -4.02 -10.67 -2.98
CA ALA A 92 -3.04 -10.70 -4.04
C ALA A 92 -3.20 -11.94 -4.93
N ALA A 93 -3.45 -13.09 -4.30
CA ALA A 93 -3.75 -14.36 -4.97
C ALA A 93 -5.23 -14.51 -5.33
N ARG A 94 -5.52 -15.45 -6.24
CA ARG A 94 -6.88 -15.63 -6.77
C ARG A 94 -7.92 -16.03 -5.73
N LEU A 95 -7.69 -17.09 -4.95
CA LEU A 95 -8.63 -17.63 -3.96
C LEU A 95 -7.95 -18.30 -2.76
N GLU A 96 -6.92 -19.13 -2.99
CA GLU A 96 -6.37 -20.02 -1.97
C GLU A 96 -4.87 -19.77 -1.73
N GLY A 97 -4.35 -18.66 -2.23
CA GLY A 97 -2.94 -18.33 -2.10
C GLY A 97 -2.02 -19.38 -2.70
N LEU A 98 -2.33 -19.87 -3.90
CA LEU A 98 -1.51 -20.89 -4.55
C LEU A 98 -0.16 -20.28 -4.99
N PRO A 99 0.95 -21.05 -4.92
CA PRO A 99 2.25 -20.57 -5.39
C PRO A 99 2.23 -20.08 -6.83
N ALA A 100 1.43 -20.69 -7.71
CA ALA A 100 1.28 -20.28 -9.10
C ALA A 100 0.65 -18.87 -9.22
N ASP A 101 -0.31 -18.51 -8.33
CA ASP A 101 -0.92 -17.18 -8.30
C ASP A 101 0.15 -16.12 -7.99
N TYR A 102 0.97 -16.36 -6.98
CA TYR A 102 2.05 -15.45 -6.59
C TYR A 102 3.18 -15.38 -7.63
N GLN A 103 3.46 -16.48 -8.36
CA GLN A 103 4.45 -16.48 -9.45
C GLN A 103 3.97 -15.60 -10.62
N GLU A 104 2.69 -15.68 -11.00
CA GLU A 104 2.11 -14.81 -12.03
C GLU A 104 2.05 -13.35 -11.54
N LEU A 105 1.62 -13.10 -10.30
CA LEU A 105 1.65 -11.78 -9.70
C LEU A 105 3.06 -11.18 -9.76
N ARG A 106 4.08 -11.94 -9.34
CA ARG A 106 5.48 -11.52 -9.38
C ARG A 106 5.94 -11.17 -10.79
N SER A 107 5.54 -12.00 -11.77
CA SER A 107 5.88 -11.77 -13.18
C SER A 107 5.25 -10.49 -13.73
N LEU A 108 3.97 -10.26 -13.42
CA LEU A 108 3.25 -9.05 -13.84
C LEU A 108 3.83 -7.79 -13.20
N LEU A 109 4.24 -7.84 -11.94
CA LEU A 109 4.76 -6.70 -11.19
C LEU A 109 6.25 -6.40 -11.47
N GLN A 110 6.95 -7.24 -12.25
CA GLN A 110 8.38 -7.02 -12.52
C GLN A 110 8.69 -5.62 -13.07
N PRO A 111 7.96 -5.06 -14.07
CA PRO A 111 8.23 -3.73 -14.57
C PRO A 111 8.05 -2.62 -13.51
N VAL A 112 7.10 -2.81 -12.59
CA VAL A 112 6.89 -1.89 -11.46
C VAL A 112 8.03 -1.99 -10.47
N ALA A 113 8.44 -3.20 -10.11
CA ALA A 113 9.52 -3.45 -9.14
C ALA A 113 10.91 -2.95 -9.61
N GLU A 114 11.08 -2.74 -10.91
CA GLU A 114 12.29 -2.11 -11.48
C GLU A 114 12.35 -0.59 -11.22
N VAL A 115 11.22 0.05 -10.98
CA VAL A 115 11.12 1.52 -10.82
C VAL A 115 10.68 1.96 -9.43
N ALA A 116 9.98 1.11 -8.67
CA ALA A 116 9.45 1.42 -7.34
C ALA A 116 9.33 0.16 -6.47
N PRO A 117 9.50 0.26 -5.14
CA PRO A 117 9.22 -0.84 -4.23
C PRO A 117 7.72 -1.17 -4.23
N VAL A 118 7.39 -2.47 -4.13
CA VAL A 118 6.02 -2.96 -4.01
C VAL A 118 5.81 -3.53 -2.60
N TYR A 119 4.90 -2.94 -1.85
CA TYR A 119 4.51 -3.32 -0.49
C TYR A 119 3.22 -4.13 -0.59
N ILE A 120 3.25 -5.41 -0.22
CA ILE A 120 2.10 -6.30 -0.36
C ILE A 120 1.57 -6.65 1.03
N GLY A 121 0.34 -6.24 1.34
CA GLY A 121 -0.45 -6.74 2.45
C GLY A 121 -1.16 -8.04 2.07
N LEU A 122 -1.68 -8.76 3.06
CA LEU A 122 -2.39 -10.02 2.85
C LEU A 122 -3.88 -9.88 3.15
N GLY A 123 -4.71 -10.48 2.28
CA GLY A 123 -6.15 -10.60 2.44
C GLY A 123 -6.59 -12.04 2.71
N ASN A 124 -7.89 -12.30 2.70
CA ASN A 124 -8.43 -13.61 3.03
C ASN A 124 -8.16 -14.67 1.94
N HIS A 125 -7.83 -14.27 0.72
CA HIS A 125 -7.46 -15.18 -0.35
C HIS A 125 -5.95 -15.45 -0.45
N ASP A 126 -5.17 -14.94 0.51
CA ASP A 126 -3.73 -15.15 0.57
C ASP A 126 -3.33 -16.24 1.58
N ASP A 127 -2.20 -16.90 1.33
CA ASP A 127 -1.55 -17.85 2.23
C ASP A 127 -0.17 -17.32 2.63
N ARG A 128 0.06 -17.07 3.92
CA ARG A 128 1.32 -16.50 4.42
C ARG A 128 2.54 -17.33 4.06
N ALA A 129 2.46 -18.64 4.26
CA ALA A 129 3.61 -19.53 4.02
C ALA A 129 3.98 -19.52 2.54
N ARG A 130 3.00 -19.74 1.67
CA ARG A 130 3.21 -19.78 0.23
C ARG A 130 3.57 -18.40 -0.36
N PHE A 131 3.05 -17.32 0.25
CA PHE A 131 3.47 -15.96 -0.09
C PHE A 131 4.98 -15.78 0.12
N PHE A 132 5.51 -16.16 1.29
CA PHE A 132 6.94 -16.04 1.59
C PHE A 132 7.83 -16.99 0.78
N GLU A 133 7.31 -18.10 0.26
CA GLU A 133 8.04 -18.94 -0.71
C GLU A 133 8.37 -18.18 -2.00
N VAL A 134 7.46 -17.30 -2.44
CA VAL A 134 7.62 -16.53 -3.69
C VAL A 134 8.20 -15.14 -3.43
N PHE A 135 7.88 -14.52 -2.30
CA PHE A 135 8.35 -13.19 -1.86
C PHE A 135 9.13 -13.29 -0.53
N PRO A 136 10.33 -13.89 -0.52
CA PRO A 136 11.05 -14.18 0.73
C PRO A 136 11.54 -12.93 1.46
N SER A 137 11.62 -11.79 0.76
CA SER A 137 12.07 -10.52 1.32
C SER A 137 11.15 -9.40 0.79
N PRO A 138 9.93 -9.26 1.34
CA PRO A 138 9.01 -8.22 0.92
C PRO A 138 9.60 -6.82 1.23
N ALA A 139 9.22 -5.83 0.43
CA ALA A 139 9.63 -4.44 0.68
C ALA A 139 9.00 -3.90 1.98
N GLY A 140 9.64 -2.89 2.54
CA GLY A 140 9.24 -2.30 3.83
C GLY A 140 10.02 -2.88 5.01
N VAL A 141 9.79 -2.29 6.18
CA VAL A 141 10.39 -2.81 7.44
C VAL A 141 9.40 -3.78 8.05
N SER A 142 9.70 -5.08 7.93
CA SER A 142 8.91 -6.14 8.55
C SER A 142 8.99 -6.04 10.08
N GLN A 143 7.85 -6.21 10.75
CA GLN A 143 7.75 -6.26 12.20
C GLN A 143 7.68 -7.71 12.67
N GLU A 144 8.43 -8.02 13.72
CA GLU A 144 8.45 -9.38 14.28
C GLU A 144 7.20 -9.66 15.12
N LEU A 145 6.14 -10.10 14.44
CA LEU A 145 4.88 -10.52 15.06
C LEU A 145 4.59 -11.97 14.70
N PRO A 146 4.48 -12.88 15.67
CA PRO A 146 4.24 -14.30 15.39
C PRO A 146 2.99 -14.52 14.56
N GLY A 147 3.12 -15.16 13.40
CA GLY A 147 2.03 -15.53 12.52
C GLY A 147 1.34 -14.35 11.82
N LYS A 148 1.95 -13.18 11.80
CA LYS A 148 1.44 -11.98 11.10
C LYS A 148 2.51 -11.33 10.24
N GLN A 149 2.10 -10.77 9.10
CA GLN A 149 2.93 -9.96 8.23
C GLN A 149 2.57 -8.47 8.40
N VAL A 150 3.34 -7.75 9.19
CA VAL A 150 3.16 -6.32 9.38
C VAL A 150 4.34 -5.59 8.77
N LEU A 151 4.07 -4.59 7.93
CA LEU A 151 5.08 -3.79 7.25
C LEU A 151 4.97 -2.32 7.67
N VAL A 152 6.10 -1.66 7.83
CA VAL A 152 6.17 -0.21 8.03
C VAL A 152 6.98 0.40 6.89
N VAL A 153 6.43 1.47 6.31
CA VAL A 153 7.12 2.29 5.32
C VAL A 153 7.34 3.68 5.91
N GLU A 154 8.59 4.02 6.13
CA GLU A 154 8.99 5.31 6.68
C GLU A 154 9.18 6.34 5.56
N HIS A 155 8.48 7.47 5.68
CA HIS A 155 8.68 8.63 4.83
C HIS A 155 8.58 9.92 5.65
N GLU A 156 9.21 10.99 5.20
CA GLU A 156 9.28 12.26 5.95
C GLU A 156 7.92 12.96 6.18
N VAL A 157 6.94 12.74 5.30
CA VAL A 157 5.62 13.38 5.38
C VAL A 157 4.56 12.51 6.04
N VAL A 158 4.66 11.19 5.96
CA VAL A 158 3.69 10.23 6.47
C VAL A 158 4.36 8.89 6.77
N ARG A 159 3.89 8.20 7.78
CA ARG A 159 4.26 6.80 8.04
C ARG A 159 3.13 5.90 7.58
N VAL A 160 3.44 4.88 6.78
CA VAL A 160 2.48 3.90 6.32
C VAL A 160 2.68 2.60 7.10
N VAL A 161 1.61 2.06 7.66
CA VAL A 161 1.62 0.78 8.37
C VAL A 161 0.64 -0.16 7.67
N VAL A 162 1.14 -1.28 7.17
CA VAL A 162 0.32 -2.33 6.55
C VAL A 162 0.11 -3.44 7.59
N LEU A 163 -1.13 -3.62 8.01
CA LEU A 163 -1.56 -4.58 9.01
C LEU A 163 -2.03 -5.88 8.33
N ASP A 164 -1.85 -6.98 9.00
CA ASP A 164 -2.27 -8.30 8.53
C ASP A 164 -3.57 -8.73 9.19
N SER A 165 -4.67 -8.68 8.46
CA SER A 165 -6.00 -9.10 8.92
C SER A 165 -6.41 -10.50 8.42
N LEU A 166 -5.55 -11.22 7.70
CA LEU A 166 -5.80 -12.60 7.29
C LEU A 166 -6.04 -13.48 8.54
N LEU A 167 -7.20 -14.12 8.65
CA LEU A 167 -7.53 -15.05 9.71
C LEU A 167 -7.11 -16.47 9.30
N TYR A 168 -7.74 -17.00 8.28
CA TYR A 168 -7.40 -18.26 7.61
C TYR A 168 -7.61 -18.10 6.11
N VAL A 169 -6.85 -18.85 5.33
CA VAL A 169 -6.97 -18.87 3.87
C VAL A 169 -8.42 -19.15 3.48
N ASN A 170 -8.94 -18.34 2.57
CA ASN A 170 -10.30 -18.43 2.02
C ASN A 170 -11.43 -18.33 3.08
N LYS A 171 -11.13 -17.78 4.27
CA LYS A 171 -12.11 -17.41 5.28
C LYS A 171 -12.45 -15.94 5.11
N VAL A 172 -13.68 -15.64 4.72
CA VAL A 172 -14.12 -14.27 4.37
C VAL A 172 -13.87 -13.26 5.47
N ALA A 173 -14.09 -13.63 6.76
CA ALA A 173 -13.85 -12.73 7.89
C ALA A 173 -12.37 -12.53 8.21
N GLY A 174 -12.03 -11.32 8.64
CA GLY A 174 -10.68 -10.94 9.06
C GLY A 174 -10.48 -10.83 10.57
N LEU A 175 -9.24 -10.92 11.02
CA LEU A 175 -8.85 -10.73 12.41
C LEU A 175 -7.44 -10.16 12.52
N LEU A 176 -7.28 -9.00 13.17
CA LEU A 176 -5.94 -8.50 13.54
C LEU A 176 -5.33 -9.34 14.66
N GLY A 177 -6.13 -9.66 15.64
CA GLY A 177 -5.71 -10.41 16.83
C GLY A 177 -5.13 -9.51 17.92
N ARG A 178 -5.01 -10.09 19.13
CA ARG A 178 -4.57 -9.36 20.32
C ARG A 178 -3.15 -8.84 20.21
N ASP A 179 -2.24 -9.63 19.67
CA ASP A 179 -0.81 -9.31 19.69
C ASP A 179 -0.49 -8.19 18.70
N GLN A 180 -1.13 -8.17 17.54
CA GLN A 180 -0.98 -7.08 16.58
C GLN A 180 -1.60 -5.76 17.09
N CYS A 181 -2.77 -5.82 17.75
CA CYS A 181 -3.36 -4.64 18.39
C CYS A 181 -2.49 -4.11 19.56
N ARG A 182 -1.88 -5.01 20.36
CA ARG A 182 -0.93 -4.64 21.42
C ARG A 182 0.31 -3.98 20.82
N TRP A 183 0.92 -4.59 19.83
CA TRP A 183 2.06 -4.01 19.12
C TRP A 183 1.74 -2.60 18.60
N LEU A 184 0.57 -2.42 17.98
CA LEU A 184 0.14 -1.12 17.45
C LEU A 184 -0.01 -0.08 18.59
N ALA A 185 -0.57 -0.47 19.75
CA ALA A 185 -0.70 0.38 20.92
C ALA A 185 0.65 0.80 21.52
N GLU A 186 1.67 -0.05 21.42
CA GLU A 186 3.04 0.23 21.88
C GLU A 186 3.85 1.02 20.83
N TYR A 187 3.60 0.76 19.54
CA TYR A 187 4.29 1.39 18.43
C TYR A 187 3.88 2.87 18.25
N LEU A 188 2.58 3.15 18.26
CA LEU A 188 2.06 4.49 17.92
C LEU A 188 2.55 5.61 18.86
N PRO A 189 2.64 5.45 20.20
CA PRO A 189 3.17 6.50 21.08
C PRO A 189 4.60 6.89 20.76
N GLN A 190 5.42 5.94 20.33
CA GLN A 190 6.83 6.16 19.99
C GLN A 190 7.02 6.83 18.63
N HIS A 191 5.96 6.94 17.84
CA HIS A 191 5.98 7.40 16.45
C HIS A 191 4.92 8.48 16.17
N ALA A 192 4.84 9.49 17.05
CA ALA A 192 3.84 10.57 16.99
C ALA A 192 4.31 11.82 16.23
N ASP A 193 5.49 11.80 15.64
CA ASP A 193 6.17 12.94 15.00
C ASP A 193 5.57 13.36 13.65
N ARG A 194 4.74 12.51 13.05
CA ARG A 194 4.10 12.73 11.75
C ARG A 194 2.79 11.96 11.63
N PRO A 195 1.95 12.29 10.60
CA PRO A 195 0.77 11.50 10.28
C PRO A 195 1.10 10.02 10.07
N VAL A 196 0.22 9.15 10.55
CA VAL A 196 0.23 7.71 10.31
C VAL A 196 -1.01 7.33 9.53
N VAL A 197 -0.85 6.55 8.48
CA VAL A 197 -1.94 5.92 7.75
C VAL A 197 -1.81 4.41 7.83
N LEU A 198 -2.93 3.74 8.05
CA LEU A 198 -2.98 2.29 8.17
C LEU A 198 -3.56 1.70 6.89
N PHE A 199 -3.06 0.55 6.50
CA PHE A 199 -3.65 -0.32 5.49
C PHE A 199 -4.07 -1.61 6.18
N VAL A 200 -5.30 -2.04 5.95
CA VAL A 200 -5.85 -3.32 6.43
C VAL A 200 -6.76 -3.85 5.33
N HIS A 201 -6.69 -5.14 5.02
CA HIS A 201 -7.47 -5.62 3.88
C HIS A 201 -8.98 -5.59 4.13
N HIS A 202 -9.43 -6.18 5.24
CA HIS A 202 -10.86 -6.41 5.48
C HIS A 202 -11.65 -5.13 5.75
N THR A 203 -12.90 -5.13 5.29
CA THR A 203 -13.89 -4.08 5.55
C THR A 203 -14.06 -3.83 7.06
N LEU A 204 -14.29 -2.57 7.43
CA LEU A 204 -14.34 -2.11 8.82
C LEU A 204 -15.78 -1.97 9.35
N GLY A 205 -16.68 -2.81 8.86
CA GLY A 205 -18.09 -2.85 9.25
C GLY A 205 -18.40 -3.84 10.40
N ASP A 206 -19.65 -4.23 10.48
CA ASP A 206 -20.18 -5.15 11.50
C ASP A 206 -20.70 -6.47 10.88
N GLY A 207 -20.41 -6.72 9.59
CA GLY A 207 -20.80 -7.93 8.88
C GLY A 207 -19.96 -9.14 9.28
N ASP A 208 -20.54 -10.34 9.14
CA ASP A 208 -19.85 -11.61 9.45
C ASP A 208 -18.59 -11.86 8.59
N GLY A 209 -18.46 -11.17 7.46
CA GLY A 209 -17.32 -11.22 6.57
C GLY A 209 -16.29 -10.12 6.81
N ASP A 210 -16.57 -9.15 7.67
CA ASP A 210 -15.73 -7.99 7.93
C ASP A 210 -14.59 -8.28 8.92
N LEU A 211 -13.87 -7.24 9.35
CA LEU A 211 -12.84 -7.32 10.38
C LEU A 211 -13.49 -7.54 11.75
N LEU A 212 -13.46 -8.77 12.26
CA LEU A 212 -14.14 -9.18 13.49
C LEU A 212 -13.73 -8.39 14.75
N ASP A 213 -12.53 -7.85 14.77
CA ASP A 213 -12.03 -7.03 15.88
C ASP A 213 -11.82 -5.55 15.50
N ALA A 214 -12.61 -5.04 14.55
CA ALA A 214 -12.63 -3.62 14.17
C ALA A 214 -12.87 -2.70 15.38
N GLY A 215 -13.77 -3.06 16.30
CA GLY A 215 -14.00 -2.33 17.54
C GLY A 215 -12.72 -2.18 18.37
N ARG A 216 -11.96 -3.27 18.55
CA ARG A 216 -10.66 -3.23 19.25
C ARG A 216 -9.64 -2.36 18.52
N LEU A 217 -9.57 -2.42 17.19
CA LEU A 217 -8.72 -1.54 16.41
C LEU A 217 -9.04 -0.08 16.72
N PHE A 218 -10.30 0.35 16.60
CA PHE A 218 -10.69 1.73 16.88
C PHE A 218 -10.43 2.16 18.33
N GLU A 219 -10.64 1.28 19.30
CA GLU A 219 -10.27 1.54 20.69
C GLU A 219 -8.76 1.76 20.84
N THR A 220 -7.94 0.93 20.19
CA THR A 220 -6.48 1.08 20.15
C THR A 220 -6.08 2.43 19.53
N LEU A 221 -6.77 2.87 18.47
CA LEU A 221 -6.44 4.11 17.76
C LEU A 221 -6.92 5.39 18.46
N ARG A 222 -7.92 5.29 19.35
CA ARG A 222 -8.58 6.45 19.97
C ARG A 222 -7.62 7.46 20.62
N PRO A 223 -6.58 7.06 21.39
CA PRO A 223 -5.64 8.03 21.99
C PRO A 223 -4.63 8.61 20.99
N HIS A 224 -4.48 8.04 19.79
CA HIS A 224 -3.38 8.34 18.86
C HIS A 224 -3.82 9.29 17.74
N ARG A 225 -3.75 10.61 18.00
CA ARG A 225 -4.19 11.66 17.06
C ARG A 225 -3.39 11.72 15.76
N GLN A 226 -2.18 11.15 15.71
CA GLN A 226 -1.37 11.05 14.50
C GLN A 226 -1.94 10.06 13.48
N VAL A 227 -2.80 9.10 13.88
CA VAL A 227 -3.49 8.22 12.94
C VAL A 227 -4.58 9.01 12.24
N LYS A 228 -4.48 9.14 10.92
CA LYS A 228 -5.31 10.01 10.10
C LYS A 228 -6.26 9.27 9.19
N ALA A 229 -5.86 8.12 8.67
CA ALA A 229 -6.66 7.34 7.75
C ALA A 229 -6.42 5.84 7.89
N ILE A 230 -7.44 5.06 7.55
CA ILE A 230 -7.35 3.63 7.31
C ILE A 230 -7.80 3.38 5.87
N PHE A 231 -6.93 2.78 5.08
CA PHE A 231 -7.22 2.27 3.75
C PHE A 231 -7.57 0.80 3.85
N TYR A 232 -8.66 0.38 3.22
CA TYR A 232 -9.12 -1.01 3.24
C TYR A 232 -9.67 -1.42 1.87
N GLY A 233 -9.97 -2.70 1.67
CA GLY A 233 -10.48 -3.28 0.43
C GLY A 233 -11.58 -4.30 0.71
N HIS A 234 -11.43 -5.52 0.17
CA HIS A 234 -12.27 -6.69 0.43
C HIS A 234 -13.70 -6.59 -0.12
N SER A 235 -14.37 -5.48 0.05
CA SER A 235 -15.73 -5.24 -0.47
C SER A 235 -15.77 -4.86 -1.95
N HIS A 236 -14.63 -4.62 -2.58
CA HIS A 236 -14.48 -4.16 -3.97
C HIS A 236 -15.27 -2.87 -4.28
N VAL A 237 -15.35 -1.97 -3.32
CA VAL A 237 -16.09 -0.70 -3.42
C VAL A 237 -15.11 0.46 -3.34
N TRP A 238 -15.28 1.46 -4.18
CA TRP A 238 -14.60 2.75 -4.03
C TRP A 238 -15.47 3.69 -3.20
N SER A 239 -15.03 4.03 -1.98
CA SER A 239 -15.75 4.98 -1.12
C SER A 239 -14.83 5.68 -0.14
N LEU A 240 -15.24 6.88 0.27
CA LEU A 240 -14.60 7.68 1.30
C LEU A 240 -15.62 7.97 2.40
N ASP A 241 -15.24 7.67 3.64
CA ASP A 241 -16.04 7.88 4.83
C ASP A 241 -15.11 8.32 5.97
N ALA A 242 -15.66 8.52 7.16
CA ALA A 242 -14.90 8.83 8.36
C ALA A 242 -15.59 8.26 9.60
N ARG A 243 -14.77 7.81 10.55
CA ARG A 243 -15.22 7.47 11.89
C ARG A 243 -14.47 8.35 12.89
N GLU A 244 -15.21 9.23 13.57
CA GLU A 244 -14.63 10.30 14.40
C GLU A 244 -13.66 11.17 13.57
N ARG A 245 -12.36 11.12 13.88
CA ARG A 245 -11.30 11.88 13.19
C ARG A 245 -10.49 11.07 12.18
N VAL A 246 -10.79 9.77 12.05
CA VAL A 246 -10.05 8.86 11.16
C VAL A 246 -10.82 8.70 9.86
N HIS A 247 -10.19 9.04 8.74
CA HIS A 247 -10.78 8.81 7.42
C HIS A 247 -10.74 7.32 7.09
N LEU A 248 -11.83 6.82 6.53
CA LEU A 248 -12.01 5.43 6.09
C LEU A 248 -12.08 5.43 4.56
N ILE A 249 -11.06 4.86 3.92
CA ILE A 249 -10.90 4.90 2.48
C ILE A 249 -10.94 3.48 1.96
N ASN A 250 -12.05 3.13 1.31
CA ASN A 250 -12.22 1.83 0.70
C ASN A 250 -11.65 1.86 -0.72
N LEU A 251 -10.69 1.00 -1.01
CA LEU A 251 -10.02 0.96 -2.30
C LEU A 251 -10.82 0.14 -3.32
N PRO A 252 -10.86 0.55 -4.60
CA PRO A 252 -11.45 -0.25 -5.65
C PRO A 252 -10.63 -1.52 -5.88
N ALA A 253 -11.27 -2.60 -6.26
CA ALA A 253 -10.58 -3.81 -6.65
C ALA A 253 -9.93 -3.67 -8.04
N VAL A 254 -8.78 -4.31 -8.21
CA VAL A 254 -8.15 -4.49 -9.54
C VAL A 254 -8.77 -5.66 -10.27
N GLY A 255 -9.12 -6.74 -9.56
CA GLY A 255 -9.55 -7.99 -10.16
C GLY A 255 -10.94 -7.92 -10.79
N TYR A 256 -11.94 -7.57 -10.01
CA TYR A 256 -13.34 -7.49 -10.43
C TYR A 256 -14.18 -6.73 -9.37
N ASN A 257 -15.39 -6.31 -9.74
CA ASN A 257 -16.36 -5.75 -8.81
C ASN A 257 -17.48 -6.77 -8.46
N PHE A 258 -18.23 -6.47 -7.39
CA PHE A 258 -19.43 -7.23 -7.03
C PHE A 258 -20.71 -6.56 -7.52
N ARG A 259 -20.69 -5.26 -7.81
CA ARG A 259 -21.82 -4.46 -8.25
C ARG A 259 -21.42 -3.61 -9.44
N ASP A 260 -22.32 -3.44 -10.41
CA ASP A 260 -22.04 -2.73 -11.67
C ASP A 260 -21.71 -1.24 -11.46
N GLN A 261 -22.15 -0.65 -10.33
CA GLN A 261 -21.84 0.74 -9.97
C GLN A 261 -20.43 0.95 -9.42
N ASP A 262 -19.70 -0.11 -9.09
CA ASP A 262 -18.36 0.01 -8.55
C ASP A 262 -17.30 -0.02 -9.67
N PRO A 263 -16.24 0.81 -9.55
CA PRO A 263 -15.12 0.78 -10.49
C PRO A 263 -14.23 -0.44 -10.27
N VAL A 264 -13.55 -0.85 -11.33
CA VAL A 264 -12.39 -1.75 -11.29
C VAL A 264 -11.17 -0.94 -11.70
N GLY A 265 -10.15 -0.88 -10.85
CA GLY A 265 -9.00 -0.01 -11.10
C GLY A 265 -8.07 0.16 -9.89
N TRP A 266 -7.39 1.28 -9.85
CA TRP A 266 -6.42 1.62 -8.80
C TRP A 266 -6.53 3.11 -8.43
N VAL A 267 -5.79 3.54 -7.38
CA VAL A 267 -5.80 4.92 -6.90
C VAL A 267 -4.38 5.50 -6.95
N ASP A 268 -4.22 6.62 -7.63
CA ASP A 268 -3.01 7.44 -7.59
C ASP A 268 -3.11 8.36 -6.36
N ALA A 269 -2.24 8.18 -5.37
CA ALA A 269 -2.32 8.83 -4.07
C ALA A 269 -1.09 9.70 -3.79
N ARG A 270 -1.32 10.99 -3.48
CA ARG A 270 -0.28 11.96 -3.13
C ARG A 270 -0.46 12.40 -1.68
N PHE A 271 0.36 11.85 -0.80
CA PHE A 271 0.32 12.14 0.63
C PHE A 271 1.14 13.37 0.97
N HIS A 272 0.56 14.23 1.81
CA HIS A 272 1.18 15.40 2.40
C HIS A 272 1.06 15.35 3.93
N ARG A 273 1.78 16.21 4.65
CA ARG A 273 1.64 16.29 6.12
C ARG A 273 0.23 16.67 6.58
N GLN A 274 -0.57 17.30 5.73
CA GLN A 274 -1.90 17.83 6.06
C GLN A 274 -3.06 17.09 5.37
N GLY A 275 -2.77 16.05 4.56
CA GLY A 275 -3.80 15.36 3.81
C GLY A 275 -3.29 14.40 2.77
N VAL A 276 -4.21 13.92 1.94
CA VAL A 276 -3.90 13.12 0.75
C VAL A 276 -4.80 13.53 -0.41
N GLU A 277 -4.27 13.57 -1.60
CA GLU A 277 -5.02 13.66 -2.85
C GLU A 277 -5.13 12.27 -3.46
N LEU A 278 -6.34 11.85 -3.76
CA LEU A 278 -6.67 10.52 -4.27
C LEU A 278 -7.29 10.66 -5.64
N THR A 279 -6.63 10.18 -6.68
CA THR A 279 -7.16 10.17 -8.04
C THR A 279 -7.54 8.75 -8.43
N LEU A 280 -8.83 8.51 -8.66
CA LEU A 280 -9.32 7.22 -9.15
C LEU A 280 -8.83 6.98 -10.59
N ARG A 281 -8.32 5.81 -10.86
CA ARG A 281 -7.92 5.31 -12.18
C ARG A 281 -8.74 4.06 -12.50
N ALA A 282 -9.92 4.27 -13.06
CA ALA A 282 -10.84 3.19 -13.38
C ALA A 282 -10.53 2.58 -14.75
N LEU A 283 -10.10 1.31 -14.74
CA LEU A 283 -9.86 0.52 -15.95
C LEU A 283 -11.17 -0.01 -16.56
N ALA A 284 -12.06 -0.53 -15.69
CA ALA A 284 -13.31 -1.19 -16.07
C ALA A 284 -14.40 -0.97 -14.99
N GLY A 285 -15.54 -1.66 -15.12
CA GLY A 285 -16.71 -1.42 -14.28
C GLY A 285 -17.26 -0.02 -14.49
N ASN A 286 -17.71 0.65 -13.42
CA ASN A 286 -18.17 2.03 -13.53
C ASN A 286 -16.98 3.00 -13.65
N ARG A 287 -16.87 3.66 -14.77
CA ARG A 287 -15.78 4.62 -15.09
C ARG A 287 -16.19 6.09 -14.96
N THR A 288 -17.36 6.38 -14.41
CA THR A 288 -17.89 7.75 -14.33
C THR A 288 -16.93 8.72 -13.63
N ASP A 289 -16.24 8.26 -12.58
CA ASP A 289 -15.29 9.05 -11.80
C ASP A 289 -13.82 8.79 -12.18
N ASP A 290 -13.54 8.18 -13.34
CA ASP A 290 -12.17 7.98 -13.81
C ASP A 290 -11.44 9.32 -13.97
N GLY A 291 -10.23 9.42 -13.42
CA GLY A 291 -9.44 10.64 -13.40
C GLY A 291 -9.88 11.69 -12.36
N LYS A 292 -10.96 11.47 -11.63
CA LYS A 292 -11.41 12.40 -10.58
C LYS A 292 -10.49 12.35 -9.37
N THR A 293 -10.03 13.53 -8.96
CA THR A 293 -9.21 13.71 -7.77
C THR A 293 -10.07 14.20 -6.60
N THR A 294 -9.93 13.53 -5.46
CA THR A 294 -10.56 13.93 -4.19
C THR A 294 -9.48 14.27 -3.18
N ALA A 295 -9.52 15.47 -2.62
CA ALA A 295 -8.62 15.89 -1.55
C ALA A 295 -9.21 15.57 -0.18
N VAL A 296 -8.46 14.85 0.65
CA VAL A 296 -8.80 14.50 2.04
C VAL A 296 -7.85 15.25 2.96
N LYS A 297 -8.37 16.17 3.76
CA LYS A 297 -7.57 16.91 4.76
C LYS A 297 -7.59 16.17 6.10
N TRP A 298 -6.45 16.07 6.74
CA TRP A 298 -6.37 15.46 8.07
C TRP A 298 -7.07 16.31 9.14
N ALA A 299 -7.89 15.65 9.96
CA ALA A 299 -8.55 16.26 11.10
C ALA A 299 -7.57 16.45 12.29
#